data_3254c71f6ef7f42a63890b75080d587d
#
_entry.id   3254c71f6ef7f42a63890b75080d587d
#
_cell.length_a   1.000
_cell.length_b   1.000
_cell.length_c   1.000
_cell.angle_alpha   90.00
_cell.angle_beta   90.00
_cell.angle_gamma   90.00
#
_symmetry.space_group_name_H-M   'P 1'
#
loop_
_entity.id
_entity.type
_entity.pdbx_description
1 polymer ?
#
loop_
_entity_poly.entity_id
_entity_poly.type
_entity_poly.pdbx_seq_one_letter_code
_entity_poly.pdbx_strand_id
1 'polypeptide(L)'
;MAVLLSGVALRRAFGARVLFDNLSLSLSEGDRTGLIGPNGSGKTTLLEILAGNEAPDAGFRALRKQTKLAYVPQDSLFGPDDTVGSILRAAVEQLHLEEEEKRVRTGVMLDRAGFDTADTPATALSGGWKKRLAIAAALVTSPDVLILDEPTNHLDLEGILWLETAIQTVNTCLVVTHDRYFLENVANQMVEINRVYPQGTFQVKGNYSEFLERREEFLEVQAKQQESLATKVRREVEWLRRGPKARTGKSKARVDSAGRLIEELAAATIRSRTATAQIDFTASDRSTKRLIEAERIGKTLGGHRLFQNLNLILAPGVRVGLVGANGSGKTTLLKILEGAMEPDEGTIQRADRLQIVSFAQDRGAHLDLETSLRRALCPDGDSVIYCGRPIHVAGWAKRFLFRDEQLDMPVSRLSGGERARVMIARLMLASADLLLLDEPTNDLDIPTLEVLEDSLLEFSGAVVLVSHDRYLLDRVSTVVIGLDGGEGGAFADYSQWEASRSRPSAEKAVEKDPRLPAPAEGPKRKLAYLEQREWDAMEARILEAEQELAACQRELEVAASDAERVTEAYEKVQDAQRRVEELYARWAQLEAKIVR
;
A
#
# COMPACT_ATOMS: atom_id res chain seq x y z
N MET A 1 -20.93 0.42 21.87
CA MET A 1 -19.73 1.26 21.91
C MET A 1 -20.17 2.72 21.82
N ALA A 2 -19.53 3.61 22.58
CA ALA A 2 -19.91 5.02 22.59
C ALA A 2 -19.25 5.75 21.42
N VAL A 3 -20.00 6.58 20.70
CA VAL A 3 -19.44 7.45 19.65
C VAL A 3 -18.61 8.55 20.31
N LEU A 4 -17.35 8.69 19.92
CA LEU A 4 -16.43 9.71 20.42
C LEU A 4 -16.38 10.93 19.51
N LEU A 5 -16.34 10.72 18.19
CA LEU A 5 -16.27 11.76 17.17
C LEU A 5 -17.21 11.43 16.02
N SER A 6 -17.95 12.41 15.51
CA SER A 6 -18.77 12.24 14.33
C SER A 6 -18.81 13.50 13.47
N GLY A 7 -18.84 13.29 12.16
CA GLY A 7 -19.22 14.27 11.16
C GLY A 7 -20.53 13.84 10.53
N VAL A 8 -21.52 14.72 10.48
CA VAL A 8 -22.87 14.39 9.98
C VAL A 8 -23.22 15.30 8.82
N ALA A 9 -23.60 14.69 7.69
CA ALA A 9 -24.02 15.38 6.47
C ALA A 9 -23.02 16.47 6.03
N LEU A 10 -21.71 16.18 6.16
CA LEU A 10 -20.66 17.13 5.83
C LEU A 10 -20.63 17.43 4.33
N ARG A 11 -20.49 18.72 4.02
CA ARG A 11 -20.24 19.21 2.67
C ARG A 11 -19.03 20.12 2.67
N ARG A 12 -18.20 19.95 1.62
CA ARG A 12 -17.07 20.86 1.37
C ARG A 12 -16.82 20.99 -0.13
N ALA A 13 -16.61 22.24 -0.58
CA ALA A 13 -16.28 22.57 -1.95
C ALA A 13 -15.20 23.64 -2.01
N PHE A 14 -14.34 23.57 -3.01
CA PHE A 14 -13.35 24.60 -3.35
C PHE A 14 -13.73 25.21 -4.71
N GLY A 15 -14.29 26.41 -4.67
CA GLY A 15 -14.86 27.05 -5.86
C GLY A 15 -15.98 26.20 -6.49
N ALA A 16 -15.81 25.83 -7.75
CA ALA A 16 -16.78 24.98 -8.47
C ALA A 16 -16.60 23.47 -8.20
N ARG A 17 -15.51 23.07 -7.53
CA ARG A 17 -15.20 21.66 -7.29
C ARG A 17 -15.76 21.22 -5.94
N VAL A 18 -16.80 20.40 -5.95
CA VAL A 18 -17.32 19.74 -4.75
C VAL A 18 -16.39 18.55 -4.44
N LEU A 19 -15.82 18.51 -3.22
CA LEU A 19 -15.01 17.38 -2.74
C LEU A 19 -15.95 16.26 -2.29
N PHE A 20 -16.82 16.56 -1.33
CA PHE A 20 -17.85 15.66 -0.85
C PHE A 20 -19.11 16.45 -0.50
N ASP A 21 -20.25 15.76 -0.58
CA ASP A 21 -21.57 16.31 -0.28
C ASP A 21 -22.37 15.25 0.48
N ASN A 22 -22.96 15.65 1.61
CA ASN A 22 -23.73 14.77 2.49
C ASN A 22 -22.92 13.57 3.06
N LEU A 23 -21.60 13.76 3.31
CA LEU A 23 -20.74 12.73 3.86
C LEU A 23 -20.94 12.61 5.37
N SER A 24 -21.15 11.37 5.86
CA SER A 24 -21.25 11.10 7.29
C SER A 24 -20.25 10.04 7.69
N LEU A 25 -19.50 10.30 8.78
CA LEU A 25 -18.52 9.39 9.35
C LEU A 25 -18.56 9.48 10.86
N SER A 26 -18.55 8.33 11.55
CA SER A 26 -18.55 8.26 13.01
C SER A 26 -17.45 7.32 13.49
N LEU A 27 -16.76 7.73 14.55
CA LEU A 27 -15.75 6.93 15.25
C LEU A 27 -16.26 6.59 16.64
N SER A 28 -16.37 5.31 16.93
CA SER A 28 -16.73 4.79 18.23
C SER A 28 -15.50 4.37 19.01
N GLU A 29 -15.63 4.22 20.29
CA GLU A 29 -14.56 3.70 21.15
C GLU A 29 -14.11 2.29 20.69
N GLY A 30 -12.80 2.15 20.44
CA GLY A 30 -12.19 0.93 19.91
C GLY A 30 -12.13 0.85 18.37
N ASP A 31 -12.69 1.83 17.64
CA ASP A 31 -12.59 1.86 16.19
C ASP A 31 -11.18 2.30 15.76
N ARG A 32 -10.51 1.47 14.97
CA ARG A 32 -9.30 1.80 14.22
C ARG A 32 -9.65 1.85 12.75
N THR A 33 -9.95 3.06 12.28
CA THR A 33 -10.50 3.28 10.96
C THR A 33 -9.41 3.66 9.97
N GLY A 34 -9.23 2.86 8.92
CA GLY A 34 -8.45 3.20 7.73
C GLY A 34 -9.32 3.98 6.75
N LEU A 35 -8.91 5.19 6.39
CA LEU A 35 -9.59 6.03 5.41
C LEU A 35 -8.80 6.07 4.12
N ILE A 36 -9.39 5.55 3.04
CA ILE A 36 -8.78 5.50 1.72
C ILE A 36 -9.62 6.22 0.67
N GLY A 37 -9.07 6.40 -0.51
CA GLY A 37 -9.74 7.01 -1.65
C GLY A 37 -8.77 7.70 -2.60
N PRO A 38 -9.21 8.07 -3.81
CA PRO A 38 -8.36 8.73 -4.80
C PRO A 38 -7.76 10.04 -4.30
N ASN A 39 -6.61 10.43 -4.86
CA ASN A 39 -6.04 11.73 -4.57
C ASN A 39 -6.98 12.86 -5.00
N GLY A 40 -7.12 13.86 -4.12
CA GLY A 40 -8.05 14.96 -4.30
C GLY A 40 -9.53 14.62 -4.06
N SER A 41 -9.83 13.48 -3.40
CA SER A 41 -11.19 13.15 -2.91
C SER A 41 -11.57 13.90 -1.64
N GLY A 42 -10.62 14.61 -1.02
CA GLY A 42 -10.88 15.43 0.18
C GLY A 42 -10.56 14.71 1.50
N LYS A 43 -9.72 13.67 1.51
CA LYS A 43 -9.32 12.93 2.72
C LYS A 43 -8.73 13.86 3.79
N THR A 44 -7.67 14.60 3.46
CA THR A 44 -7.03 15.59 4.35
C THR A 44 -8.03 16.63 4.86
N THR A 45 -8.85 17.20 3.97
CA THR A 45 -9.88 18.20 4.33
C THR A 45 -10.91 17.60 5.30
N LEU A 46 -11.30 16.33 5.10
CA LEU A 46 -12.19 15.64 6.04
C LEU A 46 -11.52 15.46 7.40
N LEU A 47 -10.23 15.07 7.44
CA LEU A 47 -9.48 14.98 8.70
C LEU A 47 -9.38 16.32 9.41
N GLU A 48 -9.11 17.41 8.69
CA GLU A 48 -9.04 18.77 9.25
C GLU A 48 -10.39 19.23 9.83
N ILE A 49 -11.50 18.92 9.14
CA ILE A 49 -12.85 19.19 9.66
C ILE A 49 -13.10 18.35 10.93
N LEU A 50 -12.74 17.07 10.92
CA LEU A 50 -12.92 16.19 12.08
C LEU A 50 -11.99 16.57 13.25
N ALA A 51 -10.79 17.05 12.97
CA ALA A 51 -9.89 17.62 13.97
C ALA A 51 -10.42 18.95 14.54
N GLY A 52 -11.22 19.68 13.77
CA GLY A 52 -11.79 20.99 14.15
C GLY A 52 -10.93 22.17 13.70
N ASN A 53 -9.95 21.93 12.82
CA ASN A 53 -9.09 22.95 12.24
C ASN A 53 -9.76 23.69 11.08
N GLU A 54 -10.72 23.05 10.41
CA GLU A 54 -11.48 23.61 9.30
C GLU A 54 -13.00 23.46 9.53
N ALA A 55 -13.78 24.44 9.11
CA ALA A 55 -15.24 24.38 9.17
C ALA A 55 -15.82 23.78 7.88
N PRO A 56 -16.83 22.90 7.94
CA PRO A 56 -17.54 22.43 6.76
C PRO A 56 -18.44 23.52 6.18
N ASP A 57 -18.75 23.47 4.88
CA ASP A 57 -19.71 24.37 4.23
C ASP A 57 -21.16 24.08 4.66
N ALA A 58 -21.46 22.79 4.96
CA ALA A 58 -22.72 22.34 5.53
C ALA A 58 -22.51 21.08 6.36
N GLY A 59 -23.49 20.74 7.20
CA GLY A 59 -23.36 19.67 8.18
C GLY A 59 -22.72 20.16 9.48
N PHE A 60 -22.38 19.24 10.35
CA PHE A 60 -21.73 19.58 11.63
C PHE A 60 -20.81 18.47 12.11
N ARG A 61 -19.81 18.87 12.88
CA ARG A 61 -18.91 18.01 13.64
C ARG A 61 -19.39 17.92 15.09
N ALA A 62 -19.41 16.73 15.66
CA ALA A 62 -19.65 16.52 17.08
C ALA A 62 -18.53 15.73 17.72
N LEU A 63 -17.94 16.26 18.78
CA LEU A 63 -16.96 15.61 19.64
C LEU A 63 -17.56 15.42 21.02
N ARG A 64 -17.46 14.21 21.58
CA ARG A 64 -17.94 13.91 22.93
C ARG A 64 -17.20 14.79 23.95
N LYS A 65 -17.91 15.29 24.94
CA LYS A 65 -17.31 16.11 26.01
C LYS A 65 -16.18 15.36 26.70
N GLN A 66 -15.10 16.07 27.01
CA GLN A 66 -13.90 15.57 27.68
C GLN A 66 -13.06 14.58 26.85
N THR A 67 -13.37 14.33 25.58
CA THR A 67 -12.54 13.51 24.70
C THR A 67 -11.30 14.29 24.27
N LYS A 68 -10.13 13.73 24.53
CA LYS A 68 -8.84 14.26 24.07
C LYS A 68 -8.60 13.79 22.65
N LEU A 69 -8.49 14.74 21.73
CA LEU A 69 -8.21 14.48 20.33
C LEU A 69 -6.84 15.02 19.96
N ALA A 70 -6.03 14.20 19.31
CA ALA A 70 -4.76 14.62 18.72
C ALA A 70 -4.81 14.42 17.20
N TYR A 71 -4.25 15.37 16.45
CA TYR A 71 -4.16 15.35 15.00
C TYR A 71 -2.70 15.51 14.55
N VAL A 72 -2.23 14.62 13.69
CA VAL A 72 -0.91 14.70 13.05
C VAL A 72 -1.13 14.96 11.56
N PRO A 73 -0.76 16.16 11.07
CA PRO A 73 -0.92 16.50 9.66
C PRO A 73 0.08 15.77 8.76
N GLN A 74 -0.15 15.81 7.46
CA GLN A 74 0.73 15.22 6.46
C GLN A 74 2.15 15.80 6.57
N ASP A 75 2.29 17.12 6.61
CA ASP A 75 3.56 17.81 6.79
C ASP A 75 3.67 18.37 8.22
N SER A 76 4.74 18.03 8.90
CA SER A 76 5.04 18.53 10.24
C SER A 76 6.15 19.55 10.17
N LEU A 77 5.82 20.81 10.39
CA LEU A 77 6.78 21.93 10.40
C LEU A 77 7.20 22.23 11.84
N PHE A 78 8.50 22.28 12.05
CA PHE A 78 9.11 22.66 13.33
C PHE A 78 9.90 23.95 13.16
N GLY A 79 9.96 24.76 14.22
CA GLY A 79 10.72 25.99 14.24
C GLY A 79 12.24 25.76 14.19
N PRO A 80 13.02 26.78 13.83
CA PRO A 80 14.48 26.66 13.74
C PRO A 80 15.15 26.37 15.09
N ASP A 81 14.54 26.79 16.18
CA ASP A 81 15.06 26.63 17.54
C ASP A 81 14.46 25.43 18.28
N ASP A 82 13.58 24.69 17.63
CA ASP A 82 12.91 23.52 18.22
C ASP A 82 13.89 22.35 18.37
N THR A 83 13.88 21.75 19.56
CA THR A 83 14.54 20.46 19.82
C THR A 83 13.52 19.37 20.05
N VAL A 84 13.93 18.11 19.93
CA VAL A 84 13.09 16.95 20.22
C VAL A 84 12.44 17.08 21.60
N GLY A 85 13.23 17.43 22.62
CA GLY A 85 12.74 17.60 23.98
C GLY A 85 11.81 18.80 24.17
N SER A 86 12.03 19.92 23.45
CA SER A 86 11.16 21.10 23.55
C SER A 86 9.78 20.82 23.00
N ILE A 87 9.70 20.11 21.85
CA ILE A 87 8.44 19.74 21.20
C ILE A 87 7.63 18.79 22.08
N LEU A 88 8.26 17.74 22.62
CA LEU A 88 7.58 16.80 23.52
C LEU A 88 7.11 17.47 24.81
N ARG A 89 7.92 18.36 25.40
CA ARG A 89 7.53 19.15 26.56
C ARG A 89 6.35 20.07 26.26
N ALA A 90 6.38 20.81 25.15
CA ALA A 90 5.28 21.68 24.76
C ALA A 90 3.96 20.93 24.59
N ALA A 91 4.00 19.69 24.07
CA ALA A 91 2.82 18.84 23.96
C ALA A 91 2.26 18.44 25.35
N VAL A 92 3.12 18.16 26.33
CA VAL A 92 2.72 17.77 27.69
C VAL A 92 2.29 18.97 28.53
N GLU A 93 2.82 20.19 28.28
CA GLU A 93 2.45 21.42 28.98
C GLU A 93 0.93 21.71 28.93
N GLN A 94 0.27 21.31 27.87
CA GLN A 94 -1.19 21.48 27.71
C GLN A 94 -2.00 20.55 28.63
N LEU A 95 -1.33 19.60 29.31
CA LEU A 95 -1.98 18.66 30.24
C LEU A 95 -1.89 19.21 31.67
N HIS A 96 -2.96 19.08 32.44
CA HIS A 96 -2.97 19.41 33.86
C HIS A 96 -2.30 18.32 34.70
N LEU A 97 -0.96 18.22 34.59
CA LEU A 97 -0.13 17.22 35.26
C LEU A 97 0.91 17.91 36.13
N GLU A 98 1.40 17.20 37.17
CA GLU A 98 2.54 17.62 37.97
C GLU A 98 3.82 17.63 37.12
N GLU A 99 4.76 18.54 37.41
CA GLU A 99 6.00 18.73 36.64
C GLU A 99 6.85 17.47 36.55
N GLU A 100 6.89 16.67 37.62
CA GLU A 100 7.62 15.40 37.63
C GLU A 100 6.96 14.38 36.70
N GLU A 101 5.62 14.30 36.65
CA GLU A 101 4.90 13.42 35.74
C GLU A 101 5.10 13.85 34.28
N LYS A 102 5.11 15.15 33.99
CA LYS A 102 5.42 15.68 32.65
C LYS A 102 6.82 15.23 32.20
N ARG A 103 7.81 15.37 33.13
CA ARG A 103 9.20 14.96 32.87
C ARG A 103 9.33 13.47 32.58
N VAL A 104 8.68 12.64 33.40
CA VAL A 104 8.68 11.17 33.21
C VAL A 104 8.04 10.77 31.88
N ARG A 105 6.88 11.34 31.56
CA ARG A 105 6.19 11.04 30.29
C ARG A 105 7.04 11.42 29.08
N THR A 106 7.66 12.60 29.11
CA THR A 106 8.57 13.05 28.05
C THR A 106 9.76 12.10 27.90
N GLY A 107 10.39 11.70 29.02
CA GLY A 107 11.51 10.76 28.99
C GLY A 107 11.14 9.38 28.44
N VAL A 108 10.02 8.82 28.88
CA VAL A 108 9.51 7.54 28.36
C VAL A 108 9.17 7.62 26.87
N MET A 109 8.61 8.74 26.42
CA MET A 109 8.29 8.92 25.00
C MET A 109 9.53 9.08 24.14
N LEU A 110 10.57 9.79 24.61
CA LEU A 110 11.87 9.88 23.97
C LEU A 110 12.46 8.49 23.69
N ASP A 111 12.51 7.67 24.74
CA ASP A 111 13.04 6.30 24.65
C ASP A 111 12.22 5.43 23.70
N ARG A 112 10.88 5.42 23.87
CA ARG A 112 9.97 4.67 22.98
C ARG A 112 10.03 5.10 21.52
N ALA A 113 10.24 6.40 21.27
CA ALA A 113 10.39 6.93 19.92
C ALA A 113 11.81 6.74 19.38
N GLY A 114 12.75 6.23 20.16
CA GLY A 114 14.11 5.92 19.73
C GLY A 114 14.98 7.17 19.49
N PHE A 115 14.74 8.26 20.22
CA PHE A 115 15.60 9.44 20.17
C PHE A 115 16.71 9.34 21.22
N ASP A 116 17.97 9.43 20.78
CA ASP A 116 19.14 9.32 21.67
C ASP A 116 19.22 10.49 22.67
N THR A 117 18.88 11.71 22.24
CA THR A 117 18.97 12.91 23.07
C THR A 117 17.79 13.85 22.88
N ALA A 118 17.38 14.53 23.96
CA ALA A 118 16.34 15.55 23.93
C ALA A 118 16.80 16.85 23.24
N ASP A 119 18.11 17.10 23.18
CA ASP A 119 18.70 18.35 22.69
C ASP A 119 18.93 18.35 21.18
N THR A 120 18.62 17.24 20.50
CA THR A 120 18.73 17.15 19.04
C THR A 120 17.85 18.20 18.36
N PRO A 121 18.39 19.10 17.53
CA PRO A 121 17.59 20.09 16.81
C PRO A 121 16.63 19.40 15.83
N ALA A 122 15.36 19.81 15.83
CA ALA A 122 14.36 19.24 14.92
C ALA A 122 14.69 19.49 13.44
N THR A 123 15.40 20.57 13.15
CA THR A 123 15.87 20.91 11.80
C THR A 123 16.89 19.91 11.24
N ALA A 124 17.70 19.31 12.13
CA ALA A 124 18.73 18.32 11.75
C ALA A 124 18.13 16.92 11.47
N LEU A 125 16.87 16.69 11.83
CA LEU A 125 16.20 15.42 11.62
C LEU A 125 15.84 15.22 10.13
N SER A 126 15.95 13.97 9.65
CA SER A 126 15.39 13.57 8.35
C SER A 126 13.86 13.66 8.34
N GLY A 127 13.24 13.65 7.17
CA GLY A 127 11.77 13.69 7.02
C GLY A 127 11.07 12.61 7.86
N GLY A 128 11.57 11.38 7.83
CA GLY A 128 11.02 10.27 8.62
C GLY A 128 11.15 10.49 10.14
N TRP A 129 12.29 10.98 10.60
CA TRP A 129 12.48 11.31 12.02
C TRP A 129 11.63 12.50 12.47
N LYS A 130 11.39 13.51 11.60
CA LYS A 130 10.43 14.59 11.85
C LYS A 130 9.01 14.06 12.01
N LYS A 131 8.59 13.16 11.13
CA LYS A 131 7.28 12.51 11.20
C LYS A 131 7.13 11.70 12.50
N ARG A 132 8.15 10.91 12.84
CA ARG A 132 8.20 10.13 14.09
C ARG A 132 8.09 11.04 15.32
N LEU A 133 8.75 12.20 15.32
CA LEU A 133 8.65 13.19 16.39
C LEU A 133 7.24 13.77 16.52
N ALA A 134 6.60 14.12 15.41
CA ALA A 134 5.22 14.64 15.42
C ALA A 134 4.22 13.63 15.99
N ILE A 135 4.37 12.35 15.61
CA ILE A 135 3.55 11.25 16.13
C ILE A 135 3.81 11.06 17.64
N ALA A 136 5.07 11.06 18.06
CA ALA A 136 5.45 10.96 19.47
C ALA A 136 4.86 12.12 20.30
N ALA A 137 4.87 13.35 19.76
CA ALA A 137 4.27 14.52 20.41
C ALA A 137 2.73 14.41 20.54
N ALA A 138 2.07 13.76 19.58
CA ALA A 138 0.65 13.46 19.69
C ALA A 138 0.37 12.38 20.75
N LEU A 139 1.16 11.30 20.75
CA LEU A 139 0.99 10.15 21.65
C LEU A 139 1.30 10.45 23.12
N VAL A 140 2.26 11.35 23.39
CA VAL A 140 2.63 11.73 24.78
C VAL A 140 1.46 12.37 25.53
N THR A 141 0.49 12.95 24.81
CA THR A 141 -0.73 13.51 25.39
C THR A 141 -1.75 12.46 25.83
N SER A 142 -1.52 11.17 25.48
CA SER A 142 -2.43 10.04 25.71
C SER A 142 -3.85 10.36 25.19
N PRO A 143 -4.03 10.54 23.87
CA PRO A 143 -5.31 10.94 23.29
C PRO A 143 -6.32 9.79 23.33
N ASP A 144 -7.62 10.11 23.48
CA ASP A 144 -8.73 9.17 23.32
C ASP A 144 -9.00 8.87 21.84
N VAL A 145 -8.77 9.88 20.98
CA VAL A 145 -8.90 9.78 19.52
C VAL A 145 -7.65 10.34 18.86
N LEU A 146 -7.00 9.54 18.05
CA LEU A 146 -5.83 9.93 17.26
C LEU A 146 -6.19 9.99 15.78
N ILE A 147 -5.94 11.13 15.14
CA ILE A 147 -6.13 11.33 13.70
C ILE A 147 -4.77 11.49 13.06
N LEU A 148 -4.48 10.67 12.04
CA LEU A 148 -3.20 10.65 11.33
C LEU A 148 -3.41 10.83 9.84
N ASP A 149 -2.71 11.80 9.25
CA ASP A 149 -2.71 12.04 7.81
C ASP A 149 -1.38 11.61 7.21
N GLU A 150 -1.41 10.57 6.37
CA GLU A 150 -0.27 9.93 5.70
C GLU A 150 0.94 9.73 6.65
N PRO A 151 0.75 9.02 7.79
CA PRO A 151 1.81 8.87 8.79
C PRO A 151 2.96 7.97 8.34
N THR A 152 2.74 7.12 7.34
CA THR A 152 3.74 6.18 6.81
C THR A 152 4.69 6.83 5.80
N ASN A 153 4.33 7.99 5.22
CA ASN A 153 5.17 8.69 4.25
C ASN A 153 6.52 9.10 4.87
N HIS A 154 7.60 8.87 4.12
CA HIS A 154 8.99 9.13 4.52
C HIS A 154 9.52 8.28 5.68
N LEU A 155 8.69 7.43 6.31
CA LEU A 155 9.19 6.45 7.27
C LEU A 155 9.89 5.32 6.53
N ASP A 156 11.00 4.88 7.08
CA ASP A 156 11.58 3.59 6.69
C ASP A 156 10.80 2.45 7.37
N LEU A 157 11.13 1.23 7.01
CA LEU A 157 10.45 0.06 7.54
C LEU A 157 10.44 0.02 9.07
N GLU A 158 11.57 0.36 9.71
CA GLU A 158 11.66 0.37 11.17
C GLU A 158 10.71 1.41 11.77
N GLY A 159 10.61 2.58 11.12
CA GLY A 159 9.65 3.62 11.48
C GLY A 159 8.20 3.17 11.34
N ILE A 160 7.87 2.40 10.29
CA ILE A 160 6.51 1.85 10.07
C ILE A 160 6.17 0.82 11.13
N LEU A 161 7.07 -0.13 11.43
CA LEU A 161 6.87 -1.15 12.48
C LEU A 161 6.73 -0.52 13.87
N TRP A 162 7.54 0.52 14.15
CA TRP A 162 7.37 1.30 15.36
C TRP A 162 5.98 1.96 15.43
N LEU A 163 5.52 2.55 14.32
CA LEU A 163 4.21 3.20 14.24
C LEU A 163 3.07 2.19 14.45
N GLU A 164 3.13 1.01 13.84
CA GLU A 164 2.18 -0.07 14.04
C GLU A 164 2.06 -0.42 15.53
N THR A 165 3.20 -0.57 16.22
CA THR A 165 3.24 -0.85 17.65
C THR A 165 2.71 0.32 18.49
N ALA A 166 3.07 1.55 18.13
CA ALA A 166 2.67 2.76 18.85
C ALA A 166 1.15 2.99 18.78
N ILE A 167 0.53 2.76 17.63
CA ILE A 167 -0.93 2.90 17.46
C ILE A 167 -1.72 1.87 18.27
N GLN A 168 -1.17 0.68 18.51
CA GLN A 168 -1.83 -0.31 19.36
C GLN A 168 -2.08 0.18 20.79
N THR A 169 -1.33 1.19 21.25
CA THR A 169 -1.52 1.82 22.56
C THR A 169 -2.70 2.80 22.60
N VAL A 170 -3.25 3.17 21.45
CA VAL A 170 -4.40 4.09 21.33
C VAL A 170 -5.66 3.29 21.03
N ASN A 171 -6.72 3.56 21.78
CA ASN A 171 -7.97 2.81 21.61
C ASN A 171 -8.69 3.15 20.31
N THR A 172 -8.76 4.41 19.92
CA THR A 172 -9.52 4.88 18.75
C THR A 172 -8.64 5.73 17.86
N CYS A 173 -8.54 5.35 16.59
CA CYS A 173 -7.79 6.14 15.62
C CYS A 173 -8.48 6.21 14.25
N LEU A 174 -8.19 7.29 13.52
CA LEU A 174 -8.53 7.48 12.12
C LEU A 174 -7.23 7.75 11.36
N VAL A 175 -6.90 6.88 10.42
CA VAL A 175 -5.65 6.96 9.67
C VAL A 175 -5.94 7.04 8.18
N VAL A 176 -5.39 8.05 7.52
CA VAL A 176 -5.29 8.10 6.06
C VAL A 176 -3.90 7.61 5.69
N THR A 177 -3.82 6.56 4.90
CA THR A 177 -2.54 6.08 4.34
C THR A 177 -2.77 5.27 3.07
N HIS A 178 -1.73 5.16 2.28
CA HIS A 178 -1.67 4.31 1.09
C HIS A 178 -0.87 3.01 1.34
N ASP A 179 -0.31 2.83 2.54
CA ASP A 179 0.35 1.59 2.97
C ASP A 179 -0.69 0.51 3.31
N ARG A 180 -0.83 -0.45 2.40
CA ARG A 180 -1.84 -1.53 2.50
C ARG A 180 -1.53 -2.52 3.61
N TYR A 181 -0.25 -2.84 3.86
CA TYR A 181 0.16 -3.70 4.98
C TYR A 181 -0.11 -3.06 6.33
N PHE A 182 0.14 -1.75 6.43
CA PHE A 182 -0.19 -1.01 7.63
C PHE A 182 -1.71 -1.03 7.90
N LEU A 183 -2.53 -0.82 6.86
CA LEU A 183 -3.99 -0.91 6.98
C LEU A 183 -4.45 -2.31 7.37
N GLU A 184 -3.83 -3.36 6.81
CA GLU A 184 -4.11 -4.76 7.15
C GLU A 184 -3.86 -5.06 8.63
N ASN A 185 -2.74 -4.58 9.18
CA ASN A 185 -2.30 -4.87 10.54
C ASN A 185 -2.99 -4.01 11.61
N VAL A 186 -3.38 -2.78 11.27
CA VAL A 186 -3.85 -1.79 12.25
C VAL A 186 -5.36 -1.60 12.21
N ALA A 187 -5.98 -1.58 11.02
CA ALA A 187 -7.38 -1.24 10.88
C ALA A 187 -8.31 -2.40 11.26
N ASN A 188 -9.41 -2.08 11.97
CA ASN A 188 -10.54 -2.97 12.19
C ASN A 188 -11.83 -2.46 11.52
N GLN A 189 -11.70 -1.34 10.80
CA GLN A 189 -12.74 -0.74 10.00
C GLN A 189 -12.10 0.02 8.84
N MET A 190 -12.67 -0.14 7.64
CA MET A 190 -12.21 0.55 6.44
C MET A 190 -13.31 1.46 5.90
N VAL A 191 -12.93 2.63 5.45
CA VAL A 191 -13.82 3.60 4.80
C VAL A 191 -13.16 4.10 3.52
N GLU A 192 -13.83 3.96 2.38
CA GLU A 192 -13.40 4.54 1.12
C GLU A 192 -14.26 5.75 0.76
N ILE A 193 -13.62 6.88 0.47
CA ILE A 193 -14.29 8.04 -0.12
C ILE A 193 -14.15 7.95 -1.63
N ASN A 194 -15.25 7.69 -2.33
CA ASN A 194 -15.26 7.62 -3.78
C ASN A 194 -16.63 8.01 -4.34
N ARG A 195 -16.62 8.74 -5.46
CA ARG A 195 -17.87 9.16 -6.15
C ARG A 195 -18.62 8.01 -6.81
N VAL A 196 -18.01 6.86 -6.94
CA VAL A 196 -18.65 5.62 -7.42
C VAL A 196 -19.78 5.19 -6.48
N TYR A 197 -19.63 5.47 -5.18
CA TYR A 197 -20.63 5.11 -4.18
C TYR A 197 -21.79 6.11 -4.14
N PRO A 198 -23.03 5.65 -4.04
CA PRO A 198 -24.21 6.54 -4.00
C PRO A 198 -24.19 7.57 -2.87
N GLN A 199 -23.60 7.23 -1.73
CA GLN A 199 -23.45 8.11 -0.56
C GLN A 199 -22.06 8.76 -0.47
N GLY A 200 -21.22 8.62 -1.52
CA GLY A 200 -19.87 9.15 -1.53
C GLY A 200 -18.86 8.35 -0.70
N THR A 201 -19.32 7.39 0.11
CA THR A 201 -18.48 6.53 0.97
C THR A 201 -18.96 5.09 0.92
N PHE A 202 -17.99 4.18 1.10
CA PHE A 202 -18.22 2.76 1.34
C PHE A 202 -17.47 2.35 2.61
N GLN A 203 -18.18 1.74 3.55
CA GLN A 203 -17.66 1.41 4.88
C GLN A 203 -17.82 -0.07 5.15
N VAL A 204 -16.75 -0.70 5.62
CA VAL A 204 -16.70 -2.13 5.99
C VAL A 204 -16.04 -2.27 7.35
N LYS A 205 -16.61 -3.11 8.21
CA LYS A 205 -15.94 -3.58 9.43
C LYS A 205 -15.03 -4.74 9.05
N GLY A 206 -13.78 -4.61 9.39
CA GLY A 206 -12.74 -5.57 9.06
C GLY A 206 -11.44 -4.88 8.66
N ASN A 207 -10.45 -5.67 8.31
CA ASN A 207 -9.15 -5.24 7.81
C ASN A 207 -9.21 -4.84 6.31
N TYR A 208 -8.05 -4.58 5.73
CA TYR A 208 -7.97 -4.17 4.33
C TYR A 208 -8.35 -5.30 3.36
N SER A 209 -7.99 -6.55 3.63
CA SER A 209 -8.33 -7.71 2.80
C SER A 209 -9.84 -7.96 2.77
N GLU A 210 -10.50 -7.96 3.92
CA GLU A 210 -11.96 -8.09 4.01
C GLU A 210 -12.69 -6.93 3.31
N PHE A 211 -12.10 -5.73 3.37
CA PHE A 211 -12.62 -4.57 2.64
C PHE A 211 -12.56 -4.80 1.13
N LEU A 212 -11.44 -5.31 0.60
CA LEU A 212 -11.29 -5.57 -0.85
C LEU A 212 -12.33 -6.57 -1.35
N GLU A 213 -12.56 -7.67 -0.64
CA GLU A 213 -13.57 -8.67 -0.98
C GLU A 213 -14.98 -8.04 -1.04
N ARG A 214 -15.36 -7.29 0.00
CA ARG A 214 -16.66 -6.62 0.06
C ARG A 214 -16.83 -5.54 -0.99
N ARG A 215 -15.76 -4.82 -1.32
CA ARG A 215 -15.75 -3.81 -2.38
C ARG A 215 -15.99 -4.47 -3.74
N GLU A 216 -15.32 -5.57 -4.04
CA GLU A 216 -15.49 -6.31 -5.28
C GLU A 216 -16.92 -6.83 -5.44
N GLU A 217 -17.45 -7.51 -4.41
CA GLU A 217 -18.85 -7.95 -4.37
C GLU A 217 -19.84 -6.79 -4.65
N PHE A 218 -19.61 -5.63 -4.00
CA PHE A 218 -20.45 -4.46 -4.19
C PHE A 218 -20.40 -3.92 -5.62
N LEU A 219 -19.20 -3.80 -6.18
CA LEU A 219 -19.01 -3.30 -7.55
C LEU A 219 -19.61 -4.24 -8.59
N GLU A 220 -19.51 -5.56 -8.42
CA GLU A 220 -20.16 -6.54 -9.28
C GLU A 220 -21.69 -6.42 -9.24
N VAL A 221 -22.28 -6.31 -8.04
CA VAL A 221 -23.73 -6.13 -7.90
C VAL A 221 -24.16 -4.83 -8.56
N GLN A 222 -23.41 -3.75 -8.39
CA GLN A 222 -23.68 -2.46 -9.02
C GLN A 222 -23.60 -2.54 -10.54
N ALA A 223 -22.61 -3.24 -11.10
CA ALA A 223 -22.47 -3.45 -12.54
C ALA A 223 -23.67 -4.23 -13.13
N LYS A 224 -24.09 -5.31 -12.46
CA LYS A 224 -25.27 -6.11 -12.85
C LYS A 224 -26.56 -5.26 -12.80
N GLN A 225 -26.72 -4.43 -11.78
CA GLN A 225 -27.86 -3.52 -11.67
C GLN A 225 -27.86 -2.47 -12.79
N GLN A 226 -26.70 -1.89 -13.11
CA GLN A 226 -26.55 -0.93 -14.21
C GLN A 226 -26.87 -1.54 -15.56
N GLU A 227 -26.43 -2.77 -15.84
CA GLU A 227 -26.75 -3.49 -17.07
C GLU A 227 -28.25 -3.77 -17.19
N SER A 228 -28.89 -4.21 -16.09
CA SER A 228 -30.34 -4.40 -16.03
C SER A 228 -31.10 -3.09 -16.29
N LEU A 229 -30.64 -1.98 -15.67
CA LEU A 229 -31.22 -0.65 -15.87
C LEU A 229 -31.05 -0.18 -17.34
N ALA A 230 -29.85 -0.38 -17.92
CA ALA A 230 -29.58 -0.04 -19.32
C ALA A 230 -30.51 -0.81 -20.27
N THR A 231 -30.77 -2.08 -19.98
CA THR A 231 -31.69 -2.92 -20.76
C THR A 231 -33.13 -2.41 -20.65
N LYS A 232 -33.57 -2.02 -19.43
CA LYS A 232 -34.90 -1.41 -19.22
C LYS A 232 -35.04 -0.09 -20.00
N VAL A 233 -34.04 0.81 -19.86
CA VAL A 233 -34.00 2.10 -20.57
C VAL A 233 -34.05 1.88 -22.08
N ARG A 234 -33.28 0.92 -22.63
CA ARG A 234 -33.28 0.60 -24.06
C ARG A 234 -34.69 0.22 -24.54
N ARG A 235 -35.41 -0.62 -23.80
CA ARG A 235 -36.78 -1.03 -24.10
C ARG A 235 -37.76 0.17 -24.07
N GLU A 236 -37.67 1.03 -23.08
CA GLU A 236 -38.53 2.21 -22.97
C GLU A 236 -38.21 3.26 -24.05
N VAL A 237 -36.93 3.46 -24.42
CA VAL A 237 -36.52 4.33 -25.52
C VAL A 237 -37.04 3.79 -26.87
N GLU A 238 -36.97 2.48 -27.13
CA GLU A 238 -37.55 1.88 -28.30
C GLU A 238 -39.07 2.05 -28.36
N TRP A 239 -39.75 1.88 -27.21
CA TRP A 239 -41.17 2.16 -27.10
C TRP A 239 -41.50 3.64 -27.35
N LEU A 240 -40.69 4.57 -26.86
CA LEU A 240 -40.83 6.01 -27.12
C LEU A 240 -40.64 6.35 -28.61
N ARG A 241 -39.72 5.66 -29.31
CA ARG A 241 -39.46 5.85 -30.73
C ARG A 241 -40.57 5.28 -31.63
N ARG A 242 -41.27 4.21 -31.20
CA ARG A 242 -42.42 3.68 -31.92
C ARG A 242 -43.57 4.68 -31.83
N GLY A 243 -44.04 5.16 -32.97
CA GLY A 243 -45.20 6.08 -33.03
C GLY A 243 -46.47 5.49 -32.38
N PRO A 244 -47.39 6.32 -31.88
CA PRO A 244 -48.66 5.80 -31.37
C PRO A 244 -49.43 5.10 -32.45
N LYS A 245 -49.86 3.83 -32.19
CA LYS A 245 -50.88 3.19 -33.03
C LYS A 245 -52.13 4.04 -32.94
N ALA A 246 -52.76 4.33 -34.11
CA ALA A 246 -53.89 5.25 -34.24
C ALA A 246 -54.93 5.09 -33.09
N ARG A 247 -55.27 6.20 -32.41
CA ARG A 247 -56.29 6.41 -31.36
C ARG A 247 -55.87 6.29 -29.90
N THR A 248 -54.62 6.04 -29.50
CA THR A 248 -54.23 6.11 -28.06
C THR A 248 -53.00 6.98 -27.90
N GLY A 249 -53.11 8.12 -27.22
CA GLY A 249 -52.01 8.98 -26.81
C GLY A 249 -51.04 8.20 -25.89
N LYS A 250 -49.75 8.46 -25.97
CA LYS A 250 -48.78 7.90 -25.02
C LYS A 250 -49.15 8.32 -23.61
N SER A 251 -49.27 7.38 -22.69
CA SER A 251 -49.52 7.68 -21.28
C SER A 251 -48.44 8.61 -20.72
N LYS A 252 -48.82 9.78 -20.24
CA LYS A 252 -47.92 10.78 -19.63
C LYS A 252 -47.09 10.16 -18.51
N ALA A 253 -47.76 9.37 -17.65
CA ALA A 253 -47.09 8.67 -16.55
C ALA A 253 -45.92 7.73 -16.99
N ARG A 254 -46.07 7.06 -18.16
CA ARG A 254 -45.03 6.18 -18.68
C ARG A 254 -43.90 6.97 -19.35
N VAL A 255 -44.21 8.11 -19.98
CA VAL A 255 -43.18 9.04 -20.50
C VAL A 255 -42.33 9.61 -19.37
N ASP A 256 -42.97 10.04 -18.28
CA ASP A 256 -42.32 10.58 -17.10
C ASP A 256 -41.49 9.49 -16.37
N SER A 257 -41.98 8.25 -16.35
CA SER A 257 -41.21 7.10 -15.82
C SER A 257 -39.97 6.78 -16.66
N ALA A 258 -40.08 6.80 -18.00
CA ALA A 258 -38.96 6.62 -18.89
C ALA A 258 -37.90 7.74 -18.74
N GLY A 259 -38.34 8.98 -18.57
CA GLY A 259 -37.48 10.13 -18.28
C GLY A 259 -36.66 9.89 -17.01
N ARG A 260 -37.30 9.48 -15.91
CA ARG A 260 -36.59 9.15 -14.64
C ARG A 260 -35.58 8.01 -14.78
N LEU A 261 -35.92 6.93 -15.51
CA LEU A 261 -35.00 5.81 -15.76
C LEU A 261 -33.79 6.24 -16.61
N ILE A 262 -33.95 7.16 -17.56
CA ILE A 262 -32.87 7.70 -18.37
C ILE A 262 -31.93 8.56 -17.51
N GLU A 263 -32.47 9.41 -16.64
CA GLU A 263 -31.69 10.22 -15.70
C GLU A 263 -30.94 9.35 -14.70
N GLU A 264 -31.58 8.30 -14.17
CA GLU A 264 -30.97 7.34 -13.25
C GLU A 264 -29.81 6.59 -13.91
N LEU A 265 -29.99 6.10 -15.16
CA LEU A 265 -28.94 5.45 -15.93
C LEU A 265 -27.78 6.41 -16.24
N ALA A 266 -28.08 7.66 -16.61
CA ALA A 266 -27.05 8.67 -16.86
C ALA A 266 -26.21 8.94 -15.60
N ALA A 267 -26.86 9.11 -14.45
CA ALA A 267 -26.19 9.28 -13.16
C ALA A 267 -25.33 8.05 -12.77
N ALA A 268 -25.84 6.82 -12.98
CA ALA A 268 -25.10 5.60 -12.75
C ALA A 268 -23.89 5.48 -13.69
N THR A 269 -24.03 5.82 -14.97
CA THR A 269 -22.98 5.77 -15.97
C THR A 269 -21.88 6.79 -15.70
N ILE A 270 -22.22 7.99 -15.22
CA ILE A 270 -21.23 9.00 -14.82
C ILE A 270 -20.39 8.48 -13.63
N ARG A 271 -21.03 7.81 -12.66
CA ARG A 271 -20.34 7.22 -11.51
C ARG A 271 -19.39 6.07 -11.89
N SER A 272 -19.84 5.15 -12.77
CA SER A 272 -19.06 3.96 -13.16
C SER A 272 -17.90 4.25 -14.12
N ARG A 273 -17.88 5.40 -14.80
CA ARG A 273 -16.79 5.79 -15.73
C ARG A 273 -15.44 6.04 -15.06
N THR A 274 -15.35 5.95 -13.75
CA THR A 274 -14.12 6.22 -12.98
C THR A 274 -13.28 4.96 -12.74
N ALA A 275 -13.71 3.78 -13.16
CA ALA A 275 -13.02 2.51 -12.89
C ALA A 275 -12.59 1.83 -14.19
N THR A 276 -11.35 1.38 -14.21
CA THR A 276 -10.63 0.43 -15.07
C THR A 276 -9.75 1.05 -16.15
N ALA A 277 -8.46 1.05 -15.85
CA ALA A 277 -7.41 1.14 -16.86
C ALA A 277 -6.77 -0.25 -17.00
N GLN A 278 -6.79 -0.84 -18.20
CA GLN A 278 -5.96 -1.99 -18.57
C GLN A 278 -4.72 -1.47 -19.32
N ILE A 279 -3.56 -1.97 -18.96
CA ILE A 279 -2.27 -1.47 -19.44
C ILE A 279 -1.42 -2.65 -19.88
N ASP A 280 -0.86 -2.62 -21.10
CA ASP A 280 0.09 -3.60 -21.64
C ASP A 280 1.43 -2.92 -21.92
N PHE A 281 2.58 -3.54 -21.58
CA PHE A 281 3.93 -3.00 -21.81
C PHE A 281 4.61 -3.50 -23.08
N THR A 282 5.62 -2.73 -23.54
CA THR A 282 6.54 -3.17 -24.60
C THR A 282 7.97 -3.17 -24.08
N ALA A 283 8.61 -4.35 -24.11
CA ALA A 283 10.06 -4.41 -24.08
C ALA A 283 10.63 -4.39 -25.51
N SER A 284 11.90 -4.02 -25.60
CA SER A 284 12.66 -4.25 -26.81
C SER A 284 12.77 -5.78 -27.00
N ASP A 285 12.50 -6.28 -28.22
CA ASP A 285 12.64 -7.71 -28.63
C ASP A 285 14.12 -8.16 -28.59
N ARG A 286 14.80 -8.00 -27.44
CA ARG A 286 16.22 -8.29 -27.31
C ARG A 286 16.43 -9.72 -26.84
N SER A 287 17.23 -10.49 -27.57
CA SER A 287 17.58 -11.87 -27.26
C SER A 287 18.78 -12.03 -26.29
N THR A 288 19.29 -10.93 -25.71
CA THR A 288 20.46 -10.96 -24.80
C THR A 288 20.07 -11.55 -23.45
N LYS A 289 20.72 -12.65 -23.05
CA LYS A 289 20.41 -13.37 -21.80
C LYS A 289 20.81 -12.64 -20.51
N ARG A 290 21.75 -11.68 -20.56
CA ARG A 290 22.23 -10.90 -19.41
C ARG A 290 22.31 -9.42 -19.79
N LEU A 291 21.66 -8.56 -19.02
CA LEU A 291 21.68 -7.12 -19.21
C LEU A 291 22.78 -6.46 -18.39
N ILE A 292 22.89 -6.82 -17.12
CA ILE A 292 23.95 -6.38 -16.21
C ILE A 292 24.42 -7.59 -15.40
N GLU A 293 25.74 -7.70 -15.22
CA GLU A 293 26.38 -8.65 -14.32
C GLU A 293 27.34 -7.90 -13.40
N ALA A 294 27.02 -7.88 -12.12
CA ALA A 294 27.83 -7.27 -11.08
C ALA A 294 28.40 -8.36 -10.18
N GLU A 295 29.73 -8.41 -10.06
CA GLU A 295 30.45 -9.40 -9.28
C GLU A 295 31.21 -8.75 -8.13
N ARG A 296 30.86 -9.14 -6.90
CA ARG A 296 31.52 -8.74 -5.65
C ARG A 296 31.65 -7.22 -5.53
N ILE A 297 30.65 -6.47 -5.97
CA ILE A 297 30.71 -5.02 -5.88
C ILE A 297 30.58 -4.55 -4.44
N GLY A 298 31.35 -3.50 -4.12
CA GLY A 298 31.31 -2.81 -2.83
C GLY A 298 31.38 -1.30 -3.00
N LYS A 299 30.81 -0.56 -2.03
CA LYS A 299 30.83 0.90 -2.02
C LYS A 299 30.93 1.46 -0.61
N THR A 300 31.82 2.44 -0.45
CA THR A 300 31.99 3.23 0.77
C THR A 300 31.77 4.70 0.43
N LEU A 301 30.98 5.42 1.23
CA LEU A 301 30.73 6.84 1.03
C LEU A 301 30.86 7.59 2.36
N GLY A 302 31.61 8.69 2.38
CA GLY A 302 31.81 9.48 3.61
C GLY A 302 32.43 8.69 4.78
N GLY A 303 33.23 7.66 4.50
CA GLY A 303 33.83 6.78 5.52
C GLY A 303 32.90 5.67 6.04
N HIS A 304 31.64 5.67 5.62
CA HIS A 304 30.68 4.60 5.94
C HIS A 304 30.59 3.59 4.81
N ARG A 305 30.76 2.32 5.12
CA ARG A 305 30.59 1.22 4.18
C ARG A 305 29.10 0.96 3.97
N LEU A 306 28.61 1.14 2.73
CA LEU A 306 27.20 0.97 2.38
C LEU A 306 26.87 -0.50 2.13
N PHE A 307 27.67 -1.18 1.31
CA PHE A 307 27.56 -2.61 1.03
C PHE A 307 28.90 -3.17 0.55
N GLN A 308 29.06 -4.48 0.65
CA GLN A 308 30.23 -5.21 0.18
C GLN A 308 29.83 -6.58 -0.38
N ASN A 309 30.69 -7.12 -1.24
CA ASN A 309 30.58 -8.48 -1.79
C ASN A 309 29.22 -8.79 -2.45
N LEU A 310 28.56 -7.77 -2.99
CA LEU A 310 27.24 -7.91 -3.62
C LEU A 310 27.39 -8.50 -5.02
N ASN A 311 26.67 -9.60 -5.27
CA ASN A 311 26.56 -10.22 -6.59
C ASN A 311 25.14 -10.03 -7.11
N LEU A 312 25.01 -9.58 -8.36
CA LEU A 312 23.72 -9.30 -8.98
C LEU A 312 23.77 -9.59 -10.47
N ILE A 313 22.80 -10.36 -10.96
CA ILE A 313 22.60 -10.62 -12.39
C ILE A 313 21.21 -10.13 -12.77
N LEU A 314 21.17 -9.16 -13.68
CA LEU A 314 19.93 -8.66 -14.28
C LEU A 314 19.75 -9.27 -15.67
N ALA A 315 18.63 -9.93 -15.87
CA ALA A 315 18.22 -10.53 -17.14
C ALA A 315 16.77 -10.11 -17.45
N PRO A 316 16.32 -10.13 -18.70
CA PRO A 316 14.94 -9.86 -19.04
C PRO A 316 13.98 -10.71 -18.18
N GLY A 317 12.93 -10.09 -17.66
CA GLY A 317 11.95 -10.69 -16.75
C GLY A 317 12.37 -10.77 -15.27
N VAL A 318 13.63 -10.46 -14.93
CA VAL A 318 14.07 -10.39 -13.51
C VAL A 318 13.61 -9.08 -12.89
N ARG A 319 12.97 -9.17 -11.73
CA ARG A 319 12.50 -8.03 -10.95
C ARG A 319 13.11 -8.07 -9.56
N VAL A 320 14.00 -7.13 -9.28
CA VAL A 320 14.76 -7.06 -8.03
C VAL A 320 14.14 -5.99 -7.13
N GLY A 321 13.69 -6.37 -5.95
CA GLY A 321 13.33 -5.46 -4.87
C GLY A 321 14.55 -5.14 -4.01
N LEU A 322 14.86 -3.85 -3.82
CA LEU A 322 15.93 -3.40 -2.91
C LEU A 322 15.33 -2.89 -1.61
N VAL A 323 15.72 -3.50 -0.51
CA VAL A 323 15.24 -3.17 0.84
C VAL A 323 16.39 -2.85 1.79
N GLY A 324 16.12 -2.12 2.85
CA GLY A 324 17.13 -1.73 3.84
C GLY A 324 16.80 -0.39 4.50
N ALA A 325 17.49 -0.07 5.59
CA ALA A 325 17.34 1.19 6.32
C ALA A 325 17.64 2.42 5.43
N ASN A 326 17.17 3.58 5.85
CA ASN A 326 17.53 4.83 5.19
C ASN A 326 19.05 5.06 5.31
N GLY A 327 19.70 5.41 4.20
CA GLY A 327 21.15 5.56 4.14
C GLY A 327 21.95 4.27 3.89
N SER A 328 21.30 3.10 3.75
CA SER A 328 21.98 1.82 3.48
C SER A 328 22.61 1.70 2.08
N GLY A 329 22.41 2.71 1.22
CA GLY A 329 23.03 2.74 -0.11
C GLY A 329 22.14 2.30 -1.26
N LYS A 330 20.82 2.19 -1.08
CA LYS A 330 19.86 1.80 -2.13
C LYS A 330 19.97 2.68 -3.37
N THR A 331 19.84 4.00 -3.23
CA THR A 331 20.00 4.97 -4.32
C THR A 331 21.43 4.95 -4.91
N THR A 332 22.44 4.71 -4.08
CA THR A 332 23.84 4.58 -4.56
C THR A 332 24.00 3.37 -5.46
N LEU A 333 23.40 2.23 -5.09
CA LEU A 333 23.40 1.03 -5.94
C LEU A 333 22.69 1.28 -7.27
N LEU A 334 21.55 1.98 -7.29
CA LEU A 334 20.88 2.36 -8.54
C LEU A 334 21.79 3.21 -9.43
N LYS A 335 22.50 4.21 -8.89
CA LYS A 335 23.48 5.03 -9.64
C LYS A 335 24.64 4.23 -10.18
N ILE A 336 25.09 3.18 -9.48
CA ILE A 336 26.12 2.27 -9.96
C ILE A 336 25.58 1.41 -11.10
N LEU A 337 24.37 0.89 -11.01
CA LEU A 337 23.73 0.11 -12.08
C LEU A 337 23.49 0.96 -13.33
N GLU A 338 23.08 2.22 -13.16
CA GLU A 338 22.91 3.20 -14.23
C GLU A 338 24.23 3.58 -14.94
N GLY A 339 25.36 3.48 -14.22
CA GLY A 339 26.67 3.89 -14.71
C GLY A 339 27.04 5.34 -14.38
N ALA A 340 26.24 6.01 -13.55
CA ALA A 340 26.53 7.36 -13.06
C ALA A 340 27.61 7.36 -11.96
N MET A 341 27.90 6.20 -11.36
CA MET A 341 28.90 6.02 -10.31
C MET A 341 29.59 4.66 -10.47
N GLU A 342 30.91 4.61 -10.24
CA GLU A 342 31.67 3.35 -10.23
C GLU A 342 31.68 2.72 -8.83
N PRO A 343 31.68 1.38 -8.72
CA PRO A 343 31.91 0.69 -7.47
C PRO A 343 33.36 0.89 -7.01
N ASP A 344 33.64 0.80 -5.70
CA ASP A 344 35.00 0.87 -5.16
C ASP A 344 35.70 -0.50 -5.21
N GLU A 345 34.90 -1.58 -5.15
CA GLU A 345 35.38 -2.97 -5.19
C GLU A 345 34.49 -3.76 -6.19
N GLY A 346 35.07 -4.81 -6.79
CA GLY A 346 34.37 -5.68 -7.72
C GLY A 346 34.32 -5.16 -9.15
N THR A 347 33.52 -5.80 -9.98
CA THR A 347 33.37 -5.44 -11.40
C THR A 347 31.92 -5.44 -11.81
N ILE A 348 31.57 -4.58 -12.76
CA ILE A 348 30.25 -4.50 -13.36
C ILE A 348 30.35 -4.55 -14.88
N GLN A 349 29.66 -5.49 -15.51
CA GLN A 349 29.58 -5.63 -16.95
C GLN A 349 28.14 -5.28 -17.40
N ARG A 350 28.04 -4.42 -18.41
CA ARG A 350 26.77 -4.00 -18.99
C ARG A 350 26.70 -4.46 -20.44
N ALA A 351 25.53 -4.88 -20.89
CA ALA A 351 25.32 -5.25 -22.29
C ALA A 351 25.49 -4.03 -23.21
N ASP A 352 26.02 -4.25 -24.42
CA ASP A 352 26.17 -3.17 -25.41
C ASP A 352 24.83 -2.51 -25.74
N ARG A 353 24.80 -1.16 -25.80
CA ARG A 353 23.63 -0.34 -26.11
C ARG A 353 22.42 -0.63 -25.22
N LEU A 354 22.67 -0.94 -23.94
CA LEU A 354 21.61 -1.14 -22.95
C LEU A 354 20.81 0.14 -22.74
N GLN A 355 19.51 0.07 -22.94
CA GLN A 355 18.59 1.19 -22.69
C GLN A 355 18.11 1.14 -21.23
N ILE A 356 18.67 2.02 -20.40
CA ILE A 356 18.29 2.16 -18.99
C ILE A 356 17.39 3.38 -18.88
N VAL A 357 16.25 3.21 -18.23
CA VAL A 357 15.36 4.30 -17.86
C VAL A 357 15.27 4.33 -16.33
N SER A 358 15.65 5.47 -15.75
CA SER A 358 15.63 5.69 -14.32
C SER A 358 14.49 6.64 -13.92
N PHE A 359 13.84 6.28 -12.82
CA PHE A 359 12.84 7.09 -12.15
C PHE A 359 13.41 7.48 -10.79
N ALA A 360 13.99 8.68 -10.73
CA ALA A 360 14.62 9.21 -9.53
C ALA A 360 13.60 9.86 -8.58
N GLN A 361 13.96 9.94 -7.32
CA GLN A 361 13.17 10.57 -6.25
C GLN A 361 12.87 12.07 -6.53
N ASP A 362 13.75 12.77 -7.30
CA ASP A 362 13.55 14.16 -7.72
C ASP A 362 12.60 14.28 -8.93
N ARG A 363 11.31 14.19 -8.64
CA ARG A 363 10.21 14.19 -9.63
C ARG A 363 10.06 15.52 -10.41
N GLY A 364 10.63 16.61 -9.93
CA GLY A 364 10.50 17.95 -10.54
C GLY A 364 11.43 18.24 -11.72
N ALA A 365 12.56 17.54 -11.82
CA ALA A 365 13.63 17.90 -12.76
C ALA A 365 13.34 17.54 -14.22
N HIS A 366 12.35 16.69 -14.52
CA HIS A 366 12.09 16.17 -15.86
C HIS A 366 10.72 16.54 -16.46
N LEU A 367 9.88 17.28 -15.73
CA LEU A 367 8.60 17.77 -16.23
C LEU A 367 8.65 19.29 -16.39
N ASP A 368 8.47 19.76 -17.62
CA ASP A 368 8.20 21.18 -17.85
C ASP A 368 6.80 21.50 -17.31
N LEU A 369 6.76 22.23 -16.21
CA LEU A 369 5.53 22.55 -15.47
C LEU A 369 4.59 23.48 -16.24
N GLU A 370 5.10 24.26 -17.18
CA GLU A 370 4.31 25.19 -18.00
C GLU A 370 3.68 24.51 -19.22
N THR A 371 4.17 23.33 -19.58
CA THR A 371 3.65 22.55 -20.70
C THR A 371 2.29 21.95 -20.37
N SER A 372 1.37 21.88 -21.36
CA SER A 372 0.08 21.20 -21.17
C SER A 372 0.26 19.68 -20.99
N LEU A 373 -0.69 19.03 -20.27
CA LEU A 373 -0.68 17.60 -20.08
C LEU A 373 -0.58 16.83 -21.41
N ARG A 374 -1.31 17.29 -22.45
CA ARG A 374 -1.23 16.73 -23.80
C ARG A 374 0.19 16.69 -24.32
N ARG A 375 0.91 17.80 -24.24
CA ARG A 375 2.30 17.93 -24.70
C ARG A 375 3.29 17.20 -23.80
N ALA A 376 3.02 17.15 -22.51
CA ALA A 376 3.82 16.38 -21.57
C ALA A 376 3.77 14.86 -21.87
N LEU A 377 2.63 14.35 -22.33
CA LEU A 377 2.45 12.95 -22.73
C LEU A 377 2.89 12.67 -24.17
N CYS A 378 2.68 13.61 -25.08
CA CYS A 378 3.00 13.49 -26.50
C CYS A 378 3.62 14.80 -26.99
N PRO A 379 4.96 14.97 -26.95
CA PRO A 379 5.63 16.20 -27.40
C PRO A 379 5.37 16.51 -28.86
N ASP A 380 5.35 15.47 -29.72
CA ASP A 380 5.25 15.57 -31.16
C ASP A 380 3.97 14.92 -31.69
N GLY A 381 2.90 15.73 -31.86
CA GLY A 381 1.64 15.25 -32.46
C GLY A 381 0.52 14.95 -31.47
N ASP A 382 -0.43 14.11 -31.87
CA ASP A 382 -1.63 13.73 -31.10
C ASP A 382 -1.75 12.21 -30.85
N SER A 383 -0.70 11.46 -31.20
CA SER A 383 -0.66 10.00 -31.01
C SER A 383 0.68 9.56 -30.46
N VAL A 384 0.65 8.70 -29.46
CA VAL A 384 1.82 8.03 -28.87
C VAL A 384 1.95 6.63 -29.47
N ILE A 385 3.19 6.15 -29.62
CA ILE A 385 3.44 4.77 -30.06
C ILE A 385 3.61 3.92 -28.82
N TYR A 386 2.71 2.96 -28.65
CA TYR A 386 2.73 2.04 -27.53
C TYR A 386 2.55 0.61 -28.04
N CYS A 387 3.45 -0.32 -27.69
CA CYS A 387 3.48 -1.68 -28.22
C CYS A 387 3.41 -1.74 -29.77
N GLY A 388 4.14 -0.82 -30.44
CA GLY A 388 4.13 -0.73 -31.91
C GLY A 388 2.80 -0.25 -32.50
N ARG A 389 1.82 0.15 -31.69
CA ARG A 389 0.50 0.66 -32.13
C ARG A 389 0.36 2.13 -31.83
N PRO A 390 -0.13 2.95 -32.76
CA PRO A 390 -0.44 4.34 -32.48
C PRO A 390 -1.73 4.41 -31.64
N ILE A 391 -1.64 5.12 -30.51
CA ILE A 391 -2.77 5.41 -29.62
C ILE A 391 -2.92 6.92 -29.54
N HIS A 392 -4.13 7.43 -29.76
CA HIS A 392 -4.41 8.85 -29.58
C HIS A 392 -4.15 9.29 -28.14
N VAL A 393 -3.51 10.46 -27.95
CA VAL A 393 -3.07 10.97 -26.64
C VAL A 393 -4.20 11.04 -25.60
N ALA A 394 -5.43 11.35 -26.02
CA ALA A 394 -6.59 11.32 -25.11
C ALA A 394 -6.92 9.91 -24.62
N GLY A 395 -6.81 8.91 -25.47
CA GLY A 395 -6.97 7.50 -25.10
C GLY A 395 -5.85 7.05 -24.15
N TRP A 396 -4.62 7.50 -24.42
CA TRP A 396 -3.48 7.24 -23.54
C TRP A 396 -3.67 7.87 -22.17
N ALA A 397 -4.04 9.15 -22.09
CA ALA A 397 -4.29 9.87 -20.84
C ALA A 397 -5.40 9.21 -19.98
N LYS A 398 -6.47 8.70 -20.64
CA LYS A 398 -7.56 7.99 -19.94
C LYS A 398 -7.08 6.72 -19.23
N ARG A 399 -6.08 6.03 -19.75
CA ARG A 399 -5.47 4.85 -19.09
C ARG A 399 -4.83 5.21 -17.74
N PHE A 400 -4.38 6.46 -17.58
CA PHE A 400 -3.83 7.01 -16.35
C PHE A 400 -4.83 7.86 -15.58
N LEU A 401 -6.12 7.61 -15.77
CA LEU A 401 -7.21 8.24 -15.03
C LEU A 401 -7.31 9.77 -15.22
N PHE A 402 -6.77 10.32 -16.34
CA PHE A 402 -6.96 11.71 -16.70
C PHE A 402 -8.27 11.90 -17.48
N ARG A 403 -8.91 13.07 -17.28
CA ARG A 403 -10.10 13.48 -18.00
C ARG A 403 -9.73 14.28 -19.25
N ASP A 404 -10.63 14.31 -20.23
CA ASP A 404 -10.40 15.06 -21.48
C ASP A 404 -10.17 16.56 -21.20
N GLU A 405 -10.86 17.13 -20.19
CA GLU A 405 -10.71 18.55 -19.82
C GLU A 405 -9.33 18.88 -19.22
N GLN A 406 -8.60 17.88 -18.70
CA GLN A 406 -7.27 18.08 -18.13
C GLN A 406 -6.17 18.12 -19.18
N LEU A 407 -6.43 17.63 -20.40
CA LEU A 407 -5.40 17.54 -21.46
C LEU A 407 -4.76 18.89 -21.84
N ASP A 408 -5.54 19.94 -21.79
CA ASP A 408 -5.09 21.28 -22.14
C ASP A 408 -4.64 22.11 -20.92
N MET A 409 -4.70 21.52 -19.71
CA MET A 409 -4.21 22.18 -18.50
C MET A 409 -2.69 22.07 -18.39
N PRO A 410 -2.00 23.13 -17.90
CA PRO A 410 -0.57 23.06 -17.61
C PRO A 410 -0.28 22.08 -16.47
N VAL A 411 0.86 21.38 -16.56
CA VAL A 411 1.29 20.40 -15.57
C VAL A 411 1.43 20.99 -14.16
N SER A 412 1.73 22.29 -14.07
CA SER A 412 1.81 23.03 -12.80
C SER A 412 0.51 23.00 -12.00
N ARG A 413 -0.65 22.89 -12.66
CA ARG A 413 -1.98 22.82 -12.01
C ARG A 413 -2.38 21.42 -11.56
N LEU A 414 -1.61 20.40 -11.94
CA LEU A 414 -1.85 19.03 -11.50
C LEU A 414 -1.37 18.83 -10.05
N SER A 415 -2.10 18.02 -9.30
CA SER A 415 -1.67 17.56 -7.97
C SER A 415 -0.38 16.72 -8.05
N GLY A 416 0.30 16.51 -6.91
CA GLY A 416 1.51 15.68 -6.83
C GLY A 416 1.28 14.28 -7.40
N GLY A 417 0.19 13.61 -7.00
CA GLY A 417 -0.18 12.30 -7.53
C GLY A 417 -0.54 12.31 -9.03
N GLU A 418 -1.19 13.38 -9.54
CA GLU A 418 -1.44 13.51 -10.99
C GLU A 418 -0.14 13.68 -11.76
N ARG A 419 0.82 14.48 -11.25
CA ARG A 419 2.16 14.62 -11.85
C ARG A 419 2.90 13.28 -11.87
N ALA A 420 2.82 12.51 -10.78
CA ALA A 420 3.41 11.17 -10.73
C ALA A 420 2.80 10.25 -11.80
N ARG A 421 1.47 10.29 -12.02
CA ARG A 421 0.81 9.56 -13.11
C ARG A 421 1.29 9.98 -14.50
N VAL A 422 1.56 11.27 -14.73
CA VAL A 422 2.17 11.74 -16.00
C VAL A 422 3.53 11.09 -16.18
N MET A 423 4.36 11.04 -15.13
CA MET A 423 5.69 10.45 -15.22
C MET A 423 5.63 8.94 -15.49
N ILE A 424 4.72 8.21 -14.82
CA ILE A 424 4.50 6.79 -15.09
C ILE A 424 4.04 6.59 -16.53
N ALA A 425 3.10 7.42 -17.02
CA ALA A 425 2.62 7.35 -18.41
C ALA A 425 3.75 7.58 -19.43
N ARG A 426 4.70 8.47 -19.14
CA ARG A 426 5.89 8.69 -19.98
C ARG A 426 6.90 7.55 -19.88
N LEU A 427 7.13 7.04 -18.66
CA LEU A 427 8.00 5.88 -18.41
C LEU A 427 7.58 4.68 -19.26
N MET A 428 6.28 4.45 -19.38
CA MET A 428 5.72 3.35 -20.17
C MET A 428 5.84 3.53 -21.67
N LEU A 429 6.01 4.76 -22.16
CA LEU A 429 6.28 5.04 -23.57
C LEU A 429 7.76 4.90 -23.92
N ALA A 430 8.64 4.87 -22.91
CA ALA A 430 10.05 4.68 -23.13
C ALA A 430 10.37 3.22 -23.46
N SER A 431 11.09 3.01 -24.57
CA SER A 431 11.66 1.70 -24.87
C SER A 431 12.82 1.47 -23.90
N ALA A 432 12.66 0.57 -22.94
CA ALA A 432 13.69 0.25 -21.95
C ALA A 432 13.99 -1.24 -21.92
N ASP A 433 15.26 -1.58 -21.71
CA ASP A 433 15.70 -2.94 -21.37
C ASP A 433 15.72 -3.12 -19.85
N LEU A 434 16.00 -2.03 -19.12
CA LEU A 434 16.12 -1.99 -17.67
C LEU A 434 15.43 -0.75 -17.09
N LEU A 435 14.53 -0.97 -16.13
CA LEU A 435 13.91 0.09 -15.32
C LEU A 435 14.57 0.15 -13.94
N LEU A 436 15.02 1.33 -13.54
CA LEU A 436 15.52 1.63 -12.21
C LEU A 436 14.55 2.58 -11.52
N LEU A 437 13.86 2.11 -10.48
CA LEU A 437 12.79 2.84 -9.80
C LEU A 437 13.20 3.13 -8.36
N ASP A 438 13.34 4.41 -8.00
CA ASP A 438 13.65 4.86 -6.64
C ASP A 438 12.41 5.48 -5.99
N GLU A 439 11.81 4.76 -5.04
CA GLU A 439 10.59 5.14 -4.30
C GLU A 439 9.44 5.62 -5.22
N PRO A 440 9.02 4.83 -6.22
CA PRO A 440 7.99 5.24 -7.17
C PRO A 440 6.59 5.34 -6.52
N THR A 441 6.40 4.72 -5.36
CA THR A 441 5.13 4.63 -4.65
C THR A 441 4.76 5.87 -3.85
N ASN A 442 5.73 6.72 -3.51
CA ASN A 442 5.48 7.93 -2.73
C ASN A 442 4.43 8.82 -3.41
N ASP A 443 3.48 9.38 -2.65
CA ASP A 443 2.38 10.25 -3.08
C ASP A 443 1.40 9.63 -4.10
N LEU A 444 1.48 8.32 -4.40
CA LEU A 444 0.51 7.63 -5.24
C LEU A 444 -0.66 7.15 -4.40
N ASP A 445 -1.87 7.30 -4.95
CA ASP A 445 -3.07 6.67 -4.38
C ASP A 445 -3.17 5.18 -4.77
N ILE A 446 -3.91 4.41 -4.00
CA ILE A 446 -4.04 2.95 -4.20
C ILE A 446 -4.43 2.61 -5.64
N PRO A 447 -5.42 3.27 -6.30
CA PRO A 447 -5.71 2.99 -7.71
C PRO A 447 -4.53 3.21 -8.65
N THR A 448 -3.69 4.21 -8.39
CA THR A 448 -2.49 4.47 -9.21
C THR A 448 -1.39 3.45 -8.93
N LEU A 449 -1.26 2.99 -7.67
CA LEU A 449 -0.37 1.90 -7.30
C LEU A 449 -0.74 0.60 -8.00
N GLU A 450 -2.02 0.23 -8.04
CA GLU A 450 -2.52 -0.95 -8.76
C GLU A 450 -2.14 -0.89 -10.25
N VAL A 451 -2.31 0.28 -10.88
CA VAL A 451 -1.90 0.51 -12.27
C VAL A 451 -0.39 0.33 -12.46
N LEU A 452 0.43 0.87 -11.55
CA LEU A 452 1.89 0.72 -11.59
C LEU A 452 2.31 -0.74 -11.44
N GLU A 453 1.71 -1.47 -10.50
CA GLU A 453 1.98 -2.88 -10.24
C GLU A 453 1.70 -3.75 -11.46
N ASP A 454 0.48 -3.63 -12.02
CA ASP A 454 0.09 -4.36 -13.22
C ASP A 454 1.06 -4.06 -14.37
N SER A 455 1.43 -2.80 -14.50
CA SER A 455 2.39 -2.34 -15.47
C SER A 455 3.77 -2.98 -15.31
N LEU A 456 4.29 -3.06 -14.09
CA LEU A 456 5.59 -3.68 -13.81
C LEU A 456 5.57 -5.20 -13.97
N LEU A 457 4.43 -5.85 -13.73
CA LEU A 457 4.25 -7.28 -13.95
C LEU A 457 4.28 -7.66 -15.43
N GLU A 458 3.75 -6.81 -16.29
CA GLU A 458 3.72 -7.03 -17.75
C GLU A 458 5.03 -6.63 -18.44
N PHE A 459 5.89 -5.85 -17.78
CA PHE A 459 7.16 -5.43 -18.35
C PHE A 459 8.10 -6.60 -18.56
N SER A 460 8.52 -6.83 -19.80
CA SER A 460 9.35 -7.96 -20.19
C SER A 460 10.87 -7.74 -20.06
N GLY A 461 11.32 -6.48 -19.80
CA GLY A 461 12.69 -6.15 -19.43
C GLY A 461 13.02 -6.50 -17.98
N ALA A 462 14.15 -6.01 -17.47
CA ALA A 462 14.49 -6.12 -16.06
C ALA A 462 14.02 -4.88 -15.27
N VAL A 463 13.68 -5.10 -13.99
CA VAL A 463 13.29 -4.03 -13.07
C VAL A 463 14.17 -4.10 -11.82
N VAL A 464 14.66 -2.94 -11.36
CA VAL A 464 15.22 -2.79 -10.02
C VAL A 464 14.40 -1.73 -9.29
N LEU A 465 13.76 -2.13 -8.21
CA LEU A 465 12.78 -1.36 -7.48
C LEU A 465 13.24 -1.12 -6.05
N VAL A 466 13.44 0.15 -5.68
CA VAL A 466 13.57 0.57 -4.29
C VAL A 466 12.20 1.02 -3.81
N SER A 467 11.67 0.40 -2.79
CA SER A 467 10.40 0.82 -2.18
C SER A 467 10.32 0.42 -0.71
N HIS A 468 9.56 1.20 0.04
CA HIS A 468 9.09 0.85 1.39
C HIS A 468 7.68 0.24 1.38
N ASP A 469 7.02 0.20 0.21
CA ASP A 469 5.74 -0.49 0.03
C ASP A 469 5.95 -2.01 -0.04
N ARG A 470 5.69 -2.67 1.07
CA ARG A 470 5.83 -4.13 1.24
C ARG A 470 4.95 -4.90 0.26
N TYR A 471 3.75 -4.43 0.00
CA TYR A 471 2.81 -5.07 -0.92
C TYR A 471 3.31 -5.05 -2.36
N LEU A 472 3.82 -3.91 -2.82
CA LEU A 472 4.44 -3.78 -4.14
C LEU A 472 5.64 -4.72 -4.27
N LEU A 473 6.50 -4.77 -3.24
CA LEU A 473 7.69 -5.64 -3.25
C LEU A 473 7.29 -7.12 -3.36
N ASP A 474 6.35 -7.60 -2.56
CA ASP A 474 5.90 -8.99 -2.60
C ASP A 474 5.20 -9.35 -3.91
N ARG A 475 4.42 -8.42 -4.47
CA ARG A 475 3.67 -8.67 -5.70
C ARG A 475 4.55 -8.66 -6.96
N VAL A 476 5.52 -7.76 -7.02
CA VAL A 476 6.30 -7.48 -8.24
C VAL A 476 7.65 -8.17 -8.25
N SER A 477 8.36 -8.25 -7.10
CA SER A 477 9.74 -8.72 -7.07
C SER A 477 9.84 -10.23 -7.25
N THR A 478 10.80 -10.68 -8.06
CA THR A 478 11.18 -12.09 -8.18
C THR A 478 12.32 -12.45 -7.23
N VAL A 479 13.07 -11.45 -6.75
CA VAL A 479 14.17 -11.56 -5.80
C VAL A 479 14.21 -10.27 -4.98
N VAL A 480 14.43 -10.38 -3.68
CA VAL A 480 14.63 -9.24 -2.78
C VAL A 480 16.08 -9.21 -2.32
N ILE A 481 16.72 -8.04 -2.40
CA ILE A 481 18.08 -7.82 -1.91
C ILE A 481 18.03 -6.88 -0.71
N GLY A 482 18.49 -7.37 0.44
CA GLY A 482 18.64 -6.57 1.66
C GLY A 482 19.99 -5.89 1.72
N LEU A 483 20.01 -4.57 1.96
CA LEU A 483 21.21 -3.75 2.16
C LEU A 483 21.20 -3.25 3.62
N ASP A 484 21.88 -3.99 4.50
CA ASP A 484 21.92 -3.68 5.93
C ASP A 484 23.33 -3.22 6.41
N GLY A 485 24.11 -2.59 5.51
CA GLY A 485 25.47 -2.08 5.82
C GLY A 485 26.57 -3.14 5.87
N GLY A 486 26.26 -4.40 5.52
CA GLY A 486 27.17 -5.54 5.48
C GLY A 486 27.19 -6.27 4.15
N GLU A 487 27.29 -7.60 4.19
CA GLU A 487 27.12 -8.43 3.01
C GLU A 487 25.66 -8.39 2.57
N GLY A 488 25.42 -7.98 1.32
CA GLY A 488 24.06 -7.95 0.76
C GLY A 488 23.48 -9.37 0.68
N GLY A 489 22.33 -9.60 1.31
CA GLY A 489 21.60 -10.86 1.28
C GLY A 489 20.57 -10.90 0.15
N ALA A 490 20.50 -12.02 -0.60
CA ALA A 490 19.42 -12.27 -1.55
C ALA A 490 18.36 -13.18 -0.90
N PHE A 491 17.07 -12.80 -1.02
CA PHE A 491 15.92 -13.49 -0.45
C PHE A 491 14.88 -13.74 -1.54
N ALA A 492 14.08 -14.78 -1.38
CA ALA A 492 13.04 -15.10 -2.37
C ALA A 492 11.89 -14.07 -2.35
N ASP A 493 11.56 -13.55 -1.17
CA ASP A 493 10.49 -12.58 -0.97
C ASP A 493 10.82 -11.63 0.20
N TYR A 494 9.97 -10.61 0.37
CA TYR A 494 10.09 -9.64 1.44
C TYR A 494 9.93 -10.26 2.83
N SER A 495 8.98 -11.18 3.00
CA SER A 495 8.69 -11.84 4.28
C SER A 495 9.89 -12.64 4.79
N GLN A 496 10.64 -13.29 3.89
CA GLN A 496 11.87 -14.02 4.24
C GLN A 496 12.97 -13.07 4.73
N TRP A 497 13.13 -11.92 4.07
CA TRP A 497 14.08 -10.90 4.52
C TRP A 497 13.69 -10.34 5.90
N GLU A 498 12.41 -10.02 6.14
CA GLU A 498 11.90 -9.54 7.42
C GLU A 498 12.13 -10.57 8.54
N ALA A 499 11.83 -11.84 8.30
CA ALA A 499 12.07 -12.93 9.24
C ALA A 499 13.57 -13.11 9.58
N SER A 500 14.47 -12.82 8.62
CA SER A 500 15.92 -12.88 8.86
C SER A 500 16.40 -11.81 9.83
N ARG A 501 15.77 -10.62 9.85
CA ARG A 501 16.08 -9.51 10.76
C ARG A 501 15.51 -9.72 12.16
N SER A 502 14.39 -10.40 12.27
CA SER A 502 13.72 -10.69 13.55
C SER A 502 14.48 -11.71 14.40
N ARG A 503 15.46 -12.42 13.82
CA ARG A 503 16.37 -13.28 14.57
C ARG A 503 17.44 -12.40 15.21
N PRO A 504 17.53 -12.32 16.55
CA PRO A 504 18.62 -11.59 17.19
C PRO A 504 19.92 -12.18 16.69
N SER A 505 20.80 -11.32 16.16
CA SER A 505 22.15 -11.66 15.70
C SER A 505 22.93 -12.31 16.85
N ALA A 506 22.97 -13.64 16.86
CA ALA A 506 23.71 -14.44 17.85
C ALA A 506 25.23 -14.44 17.58
N GLU A 507 25.74 -13.54 16.73
CA GLU A 507 27.16 -13.44 16.39
C GLU A 507 27.69 -12.00 16.44
N LYS A 508 27.58 -11.36 17.61
CA LYS A 508 28.66 -10.52 18.09
C LYS A 508 29.31 -11.26 19.25
N ALA A 509 30.18 -12.19 18.89
CA ALA A 509 31.07 -12.82 19.85
C ALA A 509 31.94 -11.73 20.48
N VAL A 510 31.61 -11.39 21.71
CA VAL A 510 32.54 -10.74 22.62
C VAL A 510 33.73 -11.69 22.73
N GLU A 511 34.94 -11.23 22.38
CA GLU A 511 36.18 -11.90 22.72
C GLU A 511 36.16 -12.21 24.23
N LYS A 512 36.00 -13.48 24.55
CA LYS A 512 36.03 -13.97 25.94
C LYS A 512 37.47 -14.01 26.43
N ASP A 513 37.73 -13.22 27.44
CA ASP A 513 38.87 -13.37 28.36
C ASP A 513 38.90 -14.83 28.90
N PRO A 514 40.03 -15.57 28.86
CA PRO A 514 40.04 -17.02 29.09
C PRO A 514 40.03 -17.42 30.57
N ARG A 515 39.44 -16.66 31.50
CA ARG A 515 39.60 -16.90 32.96
C ARG A 515 38.34 -17.10 33.80
N LEU A 516 37.17 -17.39 33.22
CA LEU A 516 35.97 -17.76 34.01
C LEU A 516 35.32 -19.04 33.49
N PRO A 517 34.99 -20.02 34.35
CA PRO A 517 34.38 -21.27 33.93
C PRO A 517 32.93 -21.03 33.50
N ALA A 518 32.54 -21.61 32.36
CA ALA A 518 31.23 -21.53 31.78
C ALA A 518 30.13 -22.14 32.66
N PRO A 519 28.93 -21.58 32.71
CA PRO A 519 27.77 -22.25 33.27
C PRO A 519 27.39 -23.42 32.37
N ALA A 520 27.08 -24.56 32.97
CA ALA A 520 26.70 -25.78 32.30
C ALA A 520 25.41 -25.60 31.46
N GLU A 521 25.48 -25.90 30.18
CA GLU A 521 24.31 -26.00 29.31
C GLU A 521 23.41 -27.14 29.81
N GLY A 522 22.14 -26.82 30.12
CA GLY A 522 21.14 -27.83 30.41
C GLY A 522 20.91 -28.71 29.16
N PRO A 523 20.59 -29.99 29.33
CA PRO A 523 20.47 -30.93 28.22
C PRO A 523 19.31 -30.51 27.30
N LYS A 524 19.62 -30.28 26.02
CA LYS A 524 18.62 -30.18 24.94
C LYS A 524 17.76 -31.45 25.01
N ARG A 525 16.48 -31.31 25.27
CA ARG A 525 15.56 -32.44 25.27
C ARG A 525 15.43 -32.96 23.84
N LYS A 526 16.05 -34.10 23.60
CA LYS A 526 15.83 -34.85 22.35
C LYS A 526 14.43 -35.42 22.42
N LEU A 527 13.69 -35.41 21.32
CA LEU A 527 12.45 -36.13 21.16
C LEU A 527 12.67 -37.59 21.58
N ALA A 528 11.67 -38.22 22.22
CA ALA A 528 11.70 -39.66 22.48
C ALA A 528 11.80 -40.39 21.12
N TYR A 529 12.47 -41.53 21.08
CA TYR A 529 12.73 -42.30 19.85
C TYR A 529 11.46 -42.51 18.98
N LEU A 530 10.31 -42.72 19.61
CA LEU A 530 9.02 -42.88 18.94
C LEU A 530 8.52 -41.54 18.35
N GLU A 531 8.70 -40.43 19.06
CA GLU A 531 8.34 -39.09 18.59
C GLU A 531 9.24 -38.62 17.45
N GLN A 532 10.51 -38.98 17.46
CA GLN A 532 11.46 -38.69 16.34
C GLN A 532 11.03 -39.46 15.09
N ARG A 533 10.67 -40.72 15.21
CA ARG A 533 10.20 -41.52 14.08
C ARG A 533 8.83 -41.04 13.57
N GLU A 534 7.97 -40.55 14.46
CA GLU A 534 6.69 -39.93 14.10
C GLU A 534 6.94 -38.59 13.34
N TRP A 535 7.89 -37.80 13.81
CA TRP A 535 8.31 -36.53 13.15
C TRP A 535 8.86 -36.78 11.74
N ASP A 536 9.77 -37.72 11.59
CA ASP A 536 10.40 -38.05 10.30
C ASP A 536 9.40 -38.61 9.26
N ALA A 537 8.27 -39.18 9.72
CA ALA A 537 7.21 -39.71 8.86
C ALA A 537 6.03 -38.71 8.65
N MET A 538 6.02 -37.57 9.36
CA MET A 538 4.84 -36.70 9.43
C MET A 538 4.55 -36.01 8.10
N GLU A 539 5.59 -35.51 7.42
CA GLU A 539 5.47 -34.83 6.13
C GLU A 539 4.84 -35.74 5.04
N ALA A 540 5.28 -37.01 5.01
CA ALA A 540 4.71 -37.98 4.06
C ALA A 540 3.23 -38.29 4.38
N ARG A 541 2.86 -38.37 5.69
CA ARG A 541 1.49 -38.64 6.12
C ARG A 541 0.55 -37.45 5.86
N ILE A 542 1.03 -36.23 6.01
CA ILE A 542 0.27 -35.02 5.67
C ILE A 542 0.01 -34.98 4.18
N LEU A 543 1.03 -35.21 3.35
CA LEU A 543 0.90 -35.23 1.90
C LEU A 543 -0.10 -36.30 1.42
N GLU A 544 -0.08 -37.49 2.02
CA GLU A 544 -1.04 -38.57 1.70
C GLU A 544 -2.48 -38.18 2.09
N ALA A 545 -2.68 -37.56 3.25
CA ALA A 545 -3.99 -37.11 3.71
C ALA A 545 -4.53 -35.94 2.84
N GLU A 546 -3.69 -35.04 2.39
CA GLU A 546 -4.08 -33.95 1.46
C GLU A 546 -4.48 -34.51 0.08
N GLN A 547 -3.78 -35.52 -0.41
CA GLN A 547 -4.16 -36.20 -1.66
C GLN A 547 -5.50 -36.94 -1.52
N GLU A 548 -5.75 -37.56 -0.36
CA GLU A 548 -7.02 -38.20 -0.06
C GLU A 548 -8.16 -37.18 -0.01
N LEU A 549 -7.95 -36.04 0.65
CA LEU A 549 -8.92 -34.92 0.68
C LEU A 549 -9.23 -34.40 -0.72
N ALA A 550 -8.21 -34.18 -1.55
CA ALA A 550 -8.38 -33.73 -2.92
C ALA A 550 -9.10 -34.77 -3.81
N ALA A 551 -8.96 -36.07 -3.52
CA ALA A 551 -9.71 -37.12 -4.19
C ALA A 551 -11.20 -37.12 -3.77
N CYS A 552 -11.48 -37.00 -2.48
CA CYS A 552 -12.86 -36.90 -1.96
C CYS A 552 -13.59 -35.66 -2.47
N GLN A 553 -12.88 -34.51 -2.60
CA GLN A 553 -13.46 -33.29 -3.18
C GLN A 553 -13.85 -33.48 -4.65
N ARG A 554 -13.02 -34.16 -5.44
CA ARG A 554 -13.36 -34.51 -6.84
C ARG A 554 -14.55 -35.48 -6.95
N GLU A 555 -14.66 -36.45 -6.00
CA GLU A 555 -15.82 -37.33 -5.93
C GLU A 555 -17.10 -36.55 -5.62
N LEU A 556 -17.03 -35.55 -4.72
CA LEU A 556 -18.16 -34.68 -4.41
C LEU A 556 -18.61 -33.86 -5.63
N GLU A 557 -17.65 -33.31 -6.40
CA GLU A 557 -17.95 -32.59 -7.64
C GLU A 557 -18.67 -33.49 -8.68
N VAL A 558 -18.24 -34.73 -8.82
CA VAL A 558 -18.86 -35.68 -9.73
C VAL A 558 -20.24 -36.16 -9.22
N ALA A 559 -20.42 -36.27 -7.90
CA ALA A 559 -21.67 -36.66 -7.27
C ALA A 559 -22.76 -35.55 -7.25
N ALA A 560 -22.44 -34.32 -7.66
CA ALA A 560 -23.31 -33.13 -7.55
C ALA A 560 -24.70 -33.27 -8.23
N SER A 561 -24.91 -34.29 -9.04
CA SER A 561 -26.19 -34.57 -9.73
C SER A 561 -27.10 -35.57 -9.03
N ASP A 562 -26.67 -36.22 -7.92
CA ASP A 562 -27.40 -37.29 -7.22
C ASP A 562 -27.44 -37.03 -5.69
N ALA A 563 -28.63 -36.71 -5.16
CA ALA A 563 -28.80 -36.22 -3.79
C ALA A 563 -28.37 -37.23 -2.70
N GLU A 564 -28.49 -38.57 -2.94
CA GLU A 564 -28.05 -39.60 -1.96
C GLU A 564 -26.51 -39.70 -1.96
N ARG A 565 -25.89 -39.66 -3.11
CA ARG A 565 -24.43 -39.72 -3.27
C ARG A 565 -23.71 -38.47 -2.80
N VAL A 566 -24.32 -37.30 -2.93
CA VAL A 566 -23.78 -36.03 -2.43
C VAL A 566 -23.60 -36.08 -0.91
N THR A 567 -24.58 -36.62 -0.18
CA THR A 567 -24.49 -36.68 1.29
C THR A 567 -23.33 -37.58 1.74
N GLU A 568 -23.20 -38.76 1.11
CA GLU A 568 -22.12 -39.71 1.42
C GLU A 568 -20.72 -39.15 1.04
N ALA A 569 -20.63 -38.47 -0.11
CA ALA A 569 -19.38 -37.81 -0.56
C ALA A 569 -19.00 -36.63 0.36
N TYR A 570 -19.98 -35.88 0.84
CA TYR A 570 -19.76 -34.79 1.78
C TYR A 570 -19.25 -35.27 3.14
N GLU A 571 -19.79 -36.37 3.68
CA GLU A 571 -19.27 -36.97 4.90
C GLU A 571 -17.81 -37.43 4.76
N LYS A 572 -17.44 -38.01 3.59
CA LYS A 572 -16.05 -38.40 3.31
C LYS A 572 -15.11 -37.20 3.25
N VAL A 573 -15.54 -36.09 2.65
CA VAL A 573 -14.75 -34.84 2.63
C VAL A 573 -14.53 -34.29 4.04
N GLN A 574 -15.56 -34.27 4.87
CA GLN A 574 -15.43 -33.82 6.27
C GLN A 574 -14.50 -34.71 7.11
N ASP A 575 -14.55 -36.03 6.92
CA ASP A 575 -13.66 -36.93 7.63
C ASP A 575 -12.19 -36.80 7.16
N ALA A 576 -11.96 -36.64 5.85
CA ALA A 576 -10.63 -36.40 5.29
C ALA A 576 -10.08 -35.07 5.77
N GLN A 577 -10.89 -34.01 5.80
CA GLN A 577 -10.49 -32.69 6.29
C GLN A 577 -10.10 -32.73 7.79
N ARG A 578 -10.90 -33.38 8.63
CA ARG A 578 -10.58 -33.57 10.06
C ARG A 578 -9.25 -34.29 10.25
N ARG A 579 -8.97 -35.29 9.41
CA ARG A 579 -7.72 -36.05 9.47
C ARG A 579 -6.49 -35.21 9.12
N VAL A 580 -6.61 -34.31 8.16
CA VAL A 580 -5.57 -33.33 7.81
C VAL A 580 -5.34 -32.38 8.99
N GLU A 581 -6.39 -31.83 9.59
CA GLU A 581 -6.31 -30.94 10.74
C GLU A 581 -5.65 -31.60 11.97
N GLU A 582 -5.98 -32.87 12.25
CA GLU A 582 -5.36 -33.64 13.35
C GLU A 582 -3.84 -33.84 13.11
N LEU A 583 -3.43 -34.11 11.87
CA LEU A 583 -2.03 -34.28 11.53
C LEU A 583 -1.24 -32.98 11.68
N TYR A 584 -1.79 -31.85 11.21
CA TYR A 584 -1.15 -30.54 11.42
C TYR A 584 -1.08 -30.15 12.90
N ALA A 585 -2.13 -30.39 13.67
CA ALA A 585 -2.12 -30.13 15.10
C ALA A 585 -1.06 -30.99 15.83
N ARG A 586 -0.89 -32.23 15.40
CA ARG A 586 0.13 -33.14 15.97
C ARG A 586 1.54 -32.71 15.55
N TRP A 587 1.73 -32.28 14.31
CA TRP A 587 3.00 -31.73 13.83
C TRP A 587 3.44 -30.50 14.63
N ALA A 588 2.54 -29.54 14.86
CA ALA A 588 2.80 -28.36 15.67
C ALA A 588 3.17 -28.71 17.13
N GLN A 589 2.57 -29.77 17.73
CA GLN A 589 2.95 -30.23 19.04
C GLN A 589 4.36 -30.82 19.11
N LEU A 590 4.76 -31.56 18.09
CA LEU A 590 6.11 -32.12 17.98
C LEU A 590 7.15 -31.02 17.74
N GLU A 591 6.85 -30.05 16.88
CA GLU A 591 7.67 -28.89 16.61
C GLU A 591 7.92 -28.04 17.87
N ALA A 592 6.86 -27.76 18.64
CA ALA A 592 6.97 -27.05 19.91
C ALA A 592 7.85 -27.75 20.96
N LYS A 593 8.07 -29.08 20.84
CA LYS A 593 8.98 -29.85 21.70
C LYS A 593 10.44 -29.80 21.23
N ILE A 594 10.67 -29.56 19.94
CA ILE A 594 12.02 -29.43 19.34
C ILE A 594 12.58 -28.02 19.62
N VAL A 595 11.70 -27.01 19.57
CA VAL A 595 12.07 -25.58 19.71
C VAL A 595 12.28 -25.17 21.17
N ARG A 596 11.76 -25.94 22.14
CA ARG A 596 12.01 -25.75 23.58
C ARG A 596 13.20 -26.60 24.07
#